data_3fac6d7ebf808bd24ee425c4e92d5695
#
_entry.id   3fac6d7ebf808bd24ee425c4e92d5695
#
_cell.length_a   1.000
_cell.length_b   1.000
_cell.length_c   1.000
_cell.angle_alpha   90.00
_cell.angle_beta   90.00
_cell.angle_gamma   90.00
#
_symmetry.space_group_name_H-M   'P 1'
#
loop_
_entity.id
_entity.type
_entity.pdbx_description
1 polymer ?
#
loop_
_entity_poly.entity_id
_entity_poly.type
_entity_poly.pdbx_seq_one_letter_code
_entity_poly.pdbx_strand_id
1 'polypeptide(L)'
;MSLSIIDNTKPKAPIFTYEQIPKTFKTTLDEQKFWAEEKRRWHEGYGDLTGALYYYATQIKLKDRVRGNIIRPTVRDADLIIFNAIEEAKRQGKALYFIKARGIGFSSIGMALPFYYFRVNPNSNCVATSKDKSTLATLFTDKTMVAYDEFDSSYTKPDLLAKNQTKTDAFLKVGMKYLDENGREKYAESKLDCRDTQESDKAATNFSGGGAIYGFADEAPLMPRMEMFFNSAIEIFKDHSINKIIGTLVLGGTCEATIKPEEIAKLQNIWQNADAKKILPLFLPATYGKHMINGWSDHKRAEEEILKEREQYAKLDDKSQLQSYIKNNPLTIDEIFELAGSNSWDDYALHNINKRSIEIPKEQNPIGRYNLSDSYTKIDVKPDRNGKVKILEQPKEGVKYMIGVDGIMTSELSSSSKDASNYAGLGMKGIDPQSSLQFAPIFIYTERPKSIEDANTVMLNLLKHYNQYGKAKIIGETNAAGEHLIKMIQNAGLWSCIELRKDLNKRGWVDTKKPWFYRNDDIKDWQYEAANVYFKKYADMVKFEEIINDAKKPYEANKDVLDAFMACLYGFGTGDLLGQKVVVKAKRKVSLIVGWKEGKPIWEDKEF
;
A
#
# COMPACT_ATOMS: atom_id res chain seq x y z
N MET A 1 -11.40 -3.47 -21.95
CA MET A 1 -12.72 -3.91 -22.45
C MET A 1 -13.78 -2.99 -21.83
N SER A 2 -14.51 -2.23 -22.63
CA SER A 2 -15.68 -1.49 -22.17
C SER A 2 -16.81 -2.49 -21.96
N LEU A 3 -17.13 -2.78 -20.71
CA LEU A 3 -18.33 -3.54 -20.37
C LEU A 3 -19.54 -2.65 -20.69
N SER A 4 -20.35 -3.04 -21.68
CA SER A 4 -21.61 -2.39 -21.98
C SER A 4 -22.52 -2.43 -20.75
N ILE A 5 -23.06 -1.28 -20.35
CA ILE A 5 -24.07 -1.17 -19.28
C ILE A 5 -25.25 -2.07 -19.68
N ILE A 6 -25.46 -3.12 -18.89
CA ILE A 6 -26.55 -4.06 -19.15
C ILE A 6 -27.85 -3.44 -18.61
N ASP A 7 -28.83 -3.27 -19.48
CA ASP A 7 -30.18 -2.78 -19.12
C ASP A 7 -30.88 -3.79 -18.19
N ASN A 8 -31.13 -3.38 -16.93
CA ASN A 8 -31.64 -4.21 -15.85
C ASN A 8 -33.18 -4.18 -15.71
N THR A 9 -33.92 -3.72 -16.71
CA THR A 9 -35.38 -3.54 -16.61
C THR A 9 -36.24 -4.82 -16.70
N LYS A 10 -35.62 -5.99 -17.00
CA LYS A 10 -36.33 -7.29 -17.05
C LYS A 10 -35.75 -8.27 -16.06
N PRO A 11 -36.57 -9.12 -15.40
CA PRO A 11 -36.08 -10.20 -14.56
C PRO A 11 -35.25 -11.15 -15.43
N LYS A 12 -33.93 -11.22 -15.14
CA LYS A 12 -33.01 -12.13 -15.83
C LYS A 12 -33.12 -13.52 -15.22
N ALA A 13 -33.00 -14.55 -16.06
CA ALA A 13 -32.82 -15.89 -15.58
C ALA A 13 -31.58 -16.00 -14.68
N PRO A 14 -31.54 -16.93 -13.72
CA PRO A 14 -30.33 -17.21 -12.97
C PRO A 14 -29.12 -17.43 -13.90
N ILE A 15 -27.97 -16.90 -13.53
CA ILE A 15 -26.71 -17.11 -14.29
C ILE A 15 -26.42 -18.61 -14.38
N PHE A 16 -26.67 -19.33 -13.30
CA PHE A 16 -26.50 -20.76 -13.24
C PHE A 16 -27.48 -21.37 -12.23
N THR A 17 -28.09 -22.48 -12.62
CA THR A 17 -28.92 -23.31 -11.74
C THR A 17 -28.22 -24.63 -11.53
N TYR A 18 -27.89 -24.89 -10.26
CA TYR A 18 -27.25 -26.15 -9.89
C TYR A 18 -28.24 -27.32 -9.97
N GLU A 19 -27.88 -28.33 -10.75
CA GLU A 19 -28.55 -29.61 -10.72
C GLU A 19 -27.92 -30.50 -9.67
N GLN A 20 -28.72 -31.07 -8.76
CA GLN A 20 -28.21 -31.91 -7.69
C GLN A 20 -27.56 -33.20 -8.28
N ILE A 21 -26.39 -33.54 -7.72
CA ILE A 21 -25.78 -34.86 -8.00
C ILE A 21 -26.78 -35.95 -7.61
N PRO A 22 -27.08 -36.89 -8.50
CA PRO A 22 -27.96 -38.01 -8.16
C PRO A 22 -27.48 -38.74 -6.91
N LYS A 23 -28.37 -38.99 -5.94
CA LYS A 23 -28.02 -39.74 -4.74
C LYS A 23 -27.75 -41.23 -5.04
N THR A 24 -28.39 -41.74 -6.08
CA THR A 24 -28.24 -43.10 -6.56
C THR A 24 -28.30 -43.11 -8.08
N PHE A 25 -27.52 -43.96 -8.69
CA PHE A 25 -27.53 -44.24 -10.12
C PHE A 25 -28.25 -45.58 -10.39
N LYS A 26 -28.94 -45.66 -11.51
CA LYS A 26 -29.64 -46.90 -11.89
C LYS A 26 -28.67 -48.02 -12.19
N THR A 27 -27.55 -47.69 -12.81
CA THR A 27 -26.49 -48.68 -13.13
C THR A 27 -25.11 -48.03 -12.91
N THR A 28 -24.08 -48.86 -12.73
CA THR A 28 -22.68 -48.40 -12.69
C THR A 28 -22.28 -47.67 -13.98
N LEU A 29 -22.85 -48.02 -15.11
CA LEU A 29 -22.60 -47.37 -16.39
C LEU A 29 -23.17 -45.94 -16.38
N ASP A 30 -24.33 -45.69 -15.80
CA ASP A 30 -24.93 -44.37 -15.68
C ASP A 30 -24.08 -43.49 -14.78
N GLU A 31 -23.56 -44.04 -13.68
CA GLU A 31 -22.63 -43.35 -12.79
C GLU A 31 -21.33 -42.96 -13.52
N GLN A 32 -20.75 -43.92 -14.25
CA GLN A 32 -19.53 -43.66 -15.03
C GLN A 32 -19.74 -42.56 -16.09
N LYS A 33 -20.85 -42.59 -16.82
CA LYS A 33 -21.21 -41.55 -17.81
C LYS A 33 -21.40 -40.19 -17.15
N PHE A 34 -22.10 -40.15 -16.02
CA PHE A 34 -22.29 -38.91 -15.26
C PHE A 34 -20.96 -38.30 -14.87
N TRP A 35 -20.07 -39.05 -14.24
CA TRP A 35 -18.78 -38.53 -13.80
C TRP A 35 -17.82 -38.24 -14.95
N ALA A 36 -17.93 -38.90 -16.08
CA ALA A 36 -17.18 -38.58 -17.29
C ALA A 36 -17.58 -37.21 -17.84
N GLU A 37 -18.90 -36.93 -17.89
CA GLU A 37 -19.42 -35.61 -18.30
C GLU A 37 -19.07 -34.53 -17.29
N GLU A 38 -19.17 -34.74 -15.99
CA GLU A 38 -18.73 -33.79 -14.98
C GLU A 38 -17.24 -33.47 -15.10
N LYS A 39 -16.38 -34.49 -15.29
CA LYS A 39 -14.95 -34.25 -15.55
C LYS A 39 -14.72 -33.40 -16.80
N ARG A 40 -15.44 -33.66 -17.88
CA ARG A 40 -15.36 -32.85 -19.09
C ARG A 40 -15.69 -31.39 -18.80
N ARG A 41 -16.78 -31.12 -18.06
CA ARG A 41 -17.21 -29.77 -17.65
C ARG A 41 -16.19 -29.08 -16.77
N TRP A 42 -15.47 -29.80 -15.90
CA TRP A 42 -14.38 -29.21 -15.09
C TRP A 42 -13.19 -28.77 -15.93
N HIS A 43 -12.94 -29.40 -17.07
CA HIS A 43 -11.84 -29.02 -17.97
C HIS A 43 -12.27 -27.98 -19.01
N GLU A 44 -13.43 -28.17 -19.63
CA GLU A 44 -13.88 -27.37 -20.77
C GLU A 44 -14.81 -26.21 -20.37
N GLY A 45 -15.46 -26.33 -19.20
CA GLY A 45 -16.50 -25.40 -18.76
C GLY A 45 -17.91 -25.89 -19.14
N TYR A 46 -18.92 -25.09 -18.79
CA TYR A 46 -20.32 -25.35 -19.05
C TYR A 46 -21.08 -24.05 -19.34
N GLY A 47 -21.59 -23.87 -20.55
CA GLY A 47 -22.19 -22.60 -20.97
C GLY A 47 -21.17 -21.46 -20.88
N ASP A 48 -21.52 -20.39 -20.17
CA ASP A 48 -20.63 -19.26 -19.96
C ASP A 48 -19.68 -19.44 -18.77
N LEU A 49 -19.74 -20.57 -18.07
CA LEU A 49 -18.89 -20.85 -16.91
C LEU A 49 -17.59 -21.52 -17.34
N THR A 50 -16.45 -20.96 -16.88
CA THR A 50 -15.17 -21.66 -16.97
C THR A 50 -15.19 -22.96 -16.17
N GLY A 51 -14.32 -23.92 -16.46
CA GLY A 51 -14.27 -25.18 -15.73
C GLY A 51 -14.06 -24.98 -14.22
N ALA A 52 -13.22 -24.02 -13.85
CA ALA A 52 -12.98 -23.65 -12.46
C ALA A 52 -14.23 -23.06 -11.78
N LEU A 53 -14.97 -22.19 -12.48
CA LEU A 53 -16.22 -21.63 -11.94
C LEU A 53 -17.30 -22.68 -11.84
N TYR A 54 -17.43 -23.56 -12.84
CA TYR A 54 -18.36 -24.68 -12.80
C TYR A 54 -18.07 -25.60 -11.61
N TYR A 55 -16.79 -25.97 -11.40
CA TYR A 55 -16.37 -26.77 -10.25
C TYR A 55 -16.70 -26.06 -8.92
N TYR A 56 -16.37 -24.78 -8.80
CA TYR A 56 -16.68 -23.98 -7.62
C TYR A 56 -18.18 -23.95 -7.31
N ALA A 57 -19.02 -23.75 -8.31
CA ALA A 57 -20.46 -23.69 -8.16
C ALA A 57 -21.11 -25.06 -7.82
N THR A 58 -20.51 -26.17 -8.29
CA THR A 58 -21.10 -27.50 -8.17
C THR A 58 -20.51 -28.37 -7.07
N GLN A 59 -19.23 -28.21 -6.73
CA GLN A 59 -18.52 -29.07 -5.78
C GLN A 59 -18.24 -28.40 -4.44
N ILE A 60 -18.13 -27.05 -4.40
CA ILE A 60 -17.73 -26.34 -3.19
C ILE A 60 -18.96 -25.91 -2.38
N LYS A 61 -18.84 -26.03 -1.07
CA LYS A 61 -19.76 -25.43 -0.10
C LYS A 61 -19.01 -24.46 0.81
N LEU A 62 -19.71 -23.45 1.26
CA LEU A 62 -19.16 -22.36 2.05
C LEU A 62 -20.07 -22.09 3.26
N LYS A 63 -19.48 -21.57 4.32
CA LYS A 63 -20.23 -21.06 5.46
C LYS A 63 -20.70 -19.66 5.18
N ASP A 64 -22.03 -19.46 5.19
CA ASP A 64 -22.63 -18.11 5.19
C ASP A 64 -22.25 -17.39 6.48
N ARG A 65 -21.59 -16.24 6.35
CA ARG A 65 -21.11 -15.45 7.50
C ARG A 65 -22.23 -14.88 8.35
N VAL A 66 -23.37 -14.58 7.74
CA VAL A 66 -24.49 -13.92 8.43
C VAL A 66 -25.40 -14.95 9.08
N ARG A 67 -25.74 -16.01 8.35
CA ARG A 67 -26.70 -17.02 8.80
C ARG A 67 -26.05 -18.23 9.47
N GLY A 68 -24.73 -18.41 9.31
CA GLY A 68 -23.99 -19.55 9.87
C GLY A 68 -24.22 -20.88 9.14
N ASN A 69 -25.13 -20.93 8.18
CA ASN A 69 -25.47 -22.13 7.43
C ASN A 69 -24.38 -22.47 6.39
N ILE A 70 -24.27 -23.76 6.09
CA ILE A 70 -23.47 -24.23 4.96
C ILE A 70 -24.32 -24.10 3.70
N ILE A 71 -23.80 -23.38 2.73
CA ILE A 71 -24.49 -23.10 1.47
C ILE A 71 -23.59 -23.38 0.27
N ARG A 72 -24.20 -23.73 -0.84
CA ARG A 72 -23.55 -23.72 -2.13
C ARG A 72 -23.44 -22.28 -2.65
N PRO A 73 -22.31 -21.87 -3.25
CA PRO A 73 -22.20 -20.52 -3.80
C PRO A 73 -23.20 -20.33 -4.94
N THR A 74 -23.99 -19.26 -4.87
CA THR A 74 -24.76 -18.79 -6.02
C THR A 74 -23.80 -18.08 -6.99
N VAL A 75 -23.81 -18.48 -8.25
CA VAL A 75 -22.98 -17.82 -9.28
C VAL A 75 -23.50 -16.41 -9.52
N ARG A 76 -22.58 -15.45 -9.46
CA ARG A 76 -22.85 -14.03 -9.63
C ARG A 76 -22.11 -13.50 -10.86
N ASP A 77 -22.54 -12.36 -11.37
CA ASP A 77 -21.88 -11.63 -12.45
C ASP A 77 -20.41 -11.31 -12.10
N ALA A 78 -20.14 -10.94 -10.85
CA ALA A 78 -18.76 -10.76 -10.34
C ALA A 78 -17.92 -12.05 -10.47
N ASP A 79 -18.51 -13.21 -10.18
CA ASP A 79 -17.80 -14.49 -10.26
C ASP A 79 -17.44 -14.82 -11.72
N LEU A 80 -18.32 -14.55 -12.68
CA LEU A 80 -18.01 -14.69 -14.11
C LEU A 80 -16.76 -13.86 -14.50
N ILE A 81 -16.71 -12.62 -14.06
CA ILE A 81 -15.57 -11.74 -14.38
C ILE A 81 -14.29 -12.23 -13.72
N ILE A 82 -14.34 -12.59 -12.43
CA ILE A 82 -13.16 -13.04 -11.67
C ILE A 82 -12.57 -14.32 -12.30
N PHE A 83 -13.40 -15.34 -12.55
CA PHE A 83 -12.91 -16.59 -13.10
C PHE A 83 -12.41 -16.45 -14.54
N ASN A 84 -13.09 -15.67 -15.38
CA ASN A 84 -12.60 -15.35 -16.71
C ASN A 84 -11.26 -14.59 -16.67
N ALA A 85 -11.08 -13.66 -15.72
CA ALA A 85 -9.81 -12.96 -15.56
C ALA A 85 -8.68 -13.91 -15.07
N ILE A 86 -8.98 -14.90 -14.23
CA ILE A 86 -8.03 -15.93 -13.82
C ILE A 86 -7.56 -16.75 -15.05
N GLU A 87 -8.49 -17.21 -15.88
CA GLU A 87 -8.14 -17.95 -17.10
C GLU A 87 -7.37 -17.10 -18.10
N GLU A 88 -7.75 -15.83 -18.25
CA GLU A 88 -7.06 -14.91 -19.15
C GLU A 88 -5.63 -14.60 -18.65
N ALA A 89 -5.44 -14.40 -17.36
CA ALA A 89 -4.12 -14.21 -16.77
C ALA A 89 -3.22 -15.43 -17.03
N LYS A 90 -3.75 -16.63 -16.82
CA LYS A 90 -3.08 -17.90 -17.14
C LYS A 90 -2.71 -17.99 -18.63
N ARG A 91 -3.65 -17.69 -19.53
CA ARG A 91 -3.43 -17.71 -20.99
C ARG A 91 -2.31 -16.77 -21.41
N GLN A 92 -2.27 -15.56 -20.81
CA GLN A 92 -1.23 -14.56 -21.06
C GLN A 92 0.10 -14.85 -20.37
N GLY A 93 0.17 -15.82 -19.46
CA GLY A 93 1.35 -16.06 -18.63
C GLY A 93 1.63 -14.89 -17.67
N LYS A 94 0.57 -14.36 -17.05
CA LYS A 94 0.61 -13.26 -16.08
C LYS A 94 -0.02 -13.68 -14.76
N ALA A 95 0.33 -12.97 -13.67
CA ALA A 95 -0.43 -13.04 -12.43
C ALA A 95 -1.67 -12.15 -12.53
N LEU A 96 -2.77 -12.56 -11.89
CA LEU A 96 -3.93 -11.69 -11.72
C LEU A 96 -3.73 -10.81 -10.47
N TYR A 97 -3.86 -9.49 -10.61
CA TYR A 97 -3.91 -8.57 -9.48
C TYR A 97 -5.27 -7.90 -9.40
N PHE A 98 -6.02 -8.24 -8.37
CA PHE A 98 -7.42 -7.91 -8.25
C PHE A 98 -7.70 -6.93 -7.09
N ILE A 99 -8.11 -5.72 -7.41
CA ILE A 99 -8.58 -4.71 -6.46
C ILE A 99 -10.11 -4.69 -6.46
N LYS A 100 -10.70 -4.73 -5.30
CA LYS A 100 -12.14 -4.92 -5.15
C LYS A 100 -12.73 -4.16 -3.96
N ALA A 101 -14.04 -3.94 -4.00
CA ALA A 101 -14.83 -3.57 -2.83
C ALA A 101 -14.96 -4.75 -1.83
N ARG A 102 -15.36 -4.46 -0.60
CA ARG A 102 -15.66 -5.47 0.41
C ARG A 102 -16.87 -6.33 0.01
N GLY A 103 -16.86 -7.61 0.42
CA GLY A 103 -18.03 -8.48 0.32
C GLY A 103 -18.15 -9.28 -0.99
N ILE A 104 -17.25 -9.13 -1.96
CA ILE A 104 -17.30 -9.84 -3.25
C ILE A 104 -17.02 -11.36 -3.13
N GLY A 105 -16.57 -11.86 -1.96
CA GLY A 105 -16.35 -13.31 -1.77
C GLY A 105 -15.02 -13.84 -2.29
N PHE A 106 -14.11 -12.97 -2.69
CA PHE A 106 -12.81 -13.31 -3.29
C PHE A 106 -11.97 -14.27 -2.43
N SER A 107 -11.88 -14.04 -1.12
CA SER A 107 -11.15 -14.92 -0.20
C SER A 107 -11.72 -16.35 -0.18
N SER A 108 -13.05 -16.49 -0.34
CA SER A 108 -13.70 -17.82 -0.43
C SER A 108 -13.37 -18.52 -1.73
N ILE A 109 -13.34 -17.78 -2.84
CA ILE A 109 -12.91 -18.29 -4.16
C ILE A 109 -11.46 -18.76 -4.06
N GLY A 110 -10.55 -17.88 -3.61
CA GLY A 110 -9.12 -18.14 -3.58
C GLY A 110 -8.73 -19.35 -2.75
N MET A 111 -9.33 -19.50 -1.57
CA MET A 111 -9.04 -20.61 -0.66
C MET A 111 -9.74 -21.94 -1.02
N ALA A 112 -10.76 -21.91 -1.89
CA ALA A 112 -11.44 -23.12 -2.36
C ALA A 112 -10.88 -23.64 -3.70
N LEU A 113 -10.29 -22.78 -4.53
CA LEU A 113 -9.73 -23.16 -5.83
C LEU A 113 -8.65 -24.24 -5.80
N PRO A 114 -7.85 -24.44 -4.73
CA PRO A 114 -6.94 -25.58 -4.64
C PRO A 114 -7.61 -26.92 -4.92
N PHE A 115 -8.85 -27.14 -4.49
CA PHE A 115 -9.57 -28.39 -4.73
C PHE A 115 -9.88 -28.63 -6.22
N TYR A 116 -10.15 -27.56 -6.97
CA TYR A 116 -10.26 -27.64 -8.43
C TYR A 116 -8.92 -28.08 -9.05
N TYR A 117 -7.81 -27.44 -8.67
CA TYR A 117 -6.50 -27.80 -9.20
C TYR A 117 -6.07 -29.21 -8.81
N PHE A 118 -6.36 -29.66 -7.59
CA PHE A 118 -6.12 -31.05 -7.18
C PHE A 118 -6.85 -32.03 -8.09
N ARG A 119 -8.05 -31.68 -8.55
CA ARG A 119 -8.89 -32.54 -9.37
C ARG A 119 -8.47 -32.59 -10.82
N VAL A 120 -8.12 -31.45 -11.42
CA VAL A 120 -7.79 -31.37 -12.85
C VAL A 120 -6.30 -31.55 -13.13
N ASN A 121 -5.44 -31.37 -12.14
CA ASN A 121 -3.99 -31.54 -12.25
C ASN A 121 -3.49 -32.42 -11.09
N PRO A 122 -3.42 -33.75 -11.29
CA PRO A 122 -2.89 -34.65 -10.26
C PRO A 122 -1.47 -34.28 -9.81
N ASN A 123 -1.14 -34.52 -8.55
CA ASN A 123 0.14 -34.14 -7.90
C ASN A 123 0.39 -32.63 -7.83
N SER A 124 -0.66 -31.84 -7.62
CA SER A 124 -0.59 -30.39 -7.57
C SER A 124 -0.01 -29.86 -6.26
N ASN A 125 0.86 -28.87 -6.39
CA ASN A 125 1.22 -27.99 -5.29
C ASN A 125 0.46 -26.67 -5.44
N CYS A 126 -0.26 -26.27 -4.38
CA CYS A 126 -0.90 -24.98 -4.25
C CYS A 126 -0.31 -24.24 -3.05
N VAL A 127 -0.27 -22.93 -3.12
CA VAL A 127 0.26 -22.09 -2.05
C VAL A 127 -0.71 -20.96 -1.73
N ALA A 128 -0.78 -20.54 -0.45
CA ALA A 128 -1.57 -19.41 -0.05
C ALA A 128 -0.85 -18.55 0.99
N THR A 129 -1.12 -17.24 0.96
CA THR A 129 -0.64 -16.27 1.95
C THR A 129 -1.67 -15.17 2.17
N SER A 130 -1.46 -14.32 3.18
CA SER A 130 -2.28 -13.15 3.47
C SER A 130 -1.44 -12.06 4.10
N LYS A 131 -2.06 -10.91 4.41
CA LYS A 131 -1.42 -9.76 5.05
C LYS A 131 -0.74 -10.08 6.39
N ASP A 132 -1.22 -11.07 7.10
CA ASP A 132 -0.68 -11.56 8.36
C ASP A 132 -1.09 -13.02 8.61
N LYS A 133 -0.39 -13.63 9.56
CA LYS A 133 -0.55 -15.01 9.96
C LYS A 133 -1.92 -15.35 10.55
N SER A 134 -2.48 -14.47 11.36
CA SER A 134 -3.78 -14.67 12.02
C SER A 134 -4.90 -14.72 10.98
N THR A 135 -4.86 -13.80 10.03
CA THR A 135 -5.78 -13.77 8.89
C THR A 135 -5.68 -15.04 8.07
N LEU A 136 -4.45 -15.48 7.75
CA LEU A 136 -4.22 -16.70 6.98
C LEU A 136 -4.75 -17.96 7.68
N ALA A 137 -4.51 -18.11 8.98
CA ALA A 137 -5.02 -19.22 9.79
C ALA A 137 -6.56 -19.26 9.80
N THR A 138 -7.20 -18.10 9.92
CA THR A 138 -8.66 -17.96 9.86
C THR A 138 -9.19 -18.35 8.47
N LEU A 139 -8.54 -17.91 7.41
CA LEU A 139 -8.91 -18.26 6.03
C LEU A 139 -8.81 -19.76 5.79
N PHE A 140 -7.73 -20.39 6.25
CA PHE A 140 -7.56 -21.83 6.13
C PHE A 140 -8.69 -22.59 6.83
N THR A 141 -9.01 -22.24 8.08
CA THR A 141 -10.06 -22.89 8.87
C THR A 141 -11.45 -22.67 8.30
N ASP A 142 -11.80 -21.39 8.07
CA ASP A 142 -13.17 -20.98 7.75
C ASP A 142 -13.54 -21.19 6.28
N LYS A 143 -12.54 -21.35 5.41
CA LYS A 143 -12.76 -21.49 3.96
C LYS A 143 -12.31 -22.84 3.44
N THR A 144 -11.02 -23.16 3.57
CA THR A 144 -10.48 -24.41 3.03
C THR A 144 -11.02 -25.61 3.77
N MET A 145 -10.97 -25.63 5.11
CA MET A 145 -11.42 -26.81 5.86
C MET A 145 -12.93 -26.98 5.78
N VAL A 146 -13.72 -25.90 5.82
CA VAL A 146 -15.18 -25.99 5.59
C VAL A 146 -15.48 -26.57 4.21
N ALA A 147 -14.82 -26.08 3.16
CA ALA A 147 -15.01 -26.63 1.81
C ALA A 147 -14.63 -28.12 1.75
N TYR A 148 -13.53 -28.51 2.42
CA TYR A 148 -13.10 -29.91 2.49
C TYR A 148 -14.12 -30.82 3.21
N ASP A 149 -14.60 -30.37 4.36
CA ASP A 149 -15.49 -31.21 5.21
C ASP A 149 -16.87 -31.43 4.58
N GLU A 150 -17.32 -30.48 3.76
CA GLU A 150 -18.67 -30.39 3.22
C GLU A 150 -18.84 -30.89 1.77
N PHE A 151 -17.89 -31.65 1.22
CA PHE A 151 -18.07 -32.27 -0.08
C PHE A 151 -19.29 -33.23 -0.06
N ASP A 152 -20.15 -33.13 -1.08
CA ASP A 152 -21.38 -33.96 -1.16
C ASP A 152 -21.14 -35.41 -1.52
N SER A 153 -20.09 -35.70 -2.25
CA SER A 153 -19.82 -37.02 -2.80
C SER A 153 -18.45 -37.53 -2.40
N SER A 154 -18.39 -38.75 -1.93
CA SER A 154 -17.13 -39.48 -1.71
C SER A 154 -16.30 -39.64 -2.99
N TYR A 155 -16.93 -39.54 -4.16
CA TYR A 155 -16.22 -39.58 -5.44
C TYR A 155 -15.39 -38.30 -5.68
N THR A 156 -15.88 -37.17 -5.22
CA THR A 156 -15.22 -35.88 -5.44
C THR A 156 -14.37 -35.43 -4.24
N LYS A 157 -14.69 -35.90 -3.04
CA LYS A 157 -13.92 -35.63 -1.82
C LYS A 157 -12.57 -36.34 -1.89
N PRO A 158 -11.44 -35.63 -1.84
CA PRO A 158 -10.15 -36.31 -1.79
C PRO A 158 -9.89 -36.92 -0.41
N ASP A 159 -9.07 -37.97 -0.37
CA ASP A 159 -8.63 -38.61 0.88
C ASP A 159 -7.75 -37.65 1.67
N LEU A 160 -7.99 -37.50 2.97
CA LEU A 160 -7.11 -36.71 3.84
C LEU A 160 -5.87 -37.53 4.18
N LEU A 161 -4.70 -37.10 3.72
CA LEU A 161 -3.42 -37.75 4.03
C LEU A 161 -2.74 -37.10 5.25
N ALA A 162 -2.73 -35.76 5.28
CA ALA A 162 -2.20 -35.03 6.41
C ALA A 162 -2.77 -33.62 6.45
N LYS A 163 -2.92 -33.09 7.65
CA LYS A 163 -3.20 -31.66 7.90
C LYS A 163 -2.40 -31.17 9.09
N ASN A 164 -1.96 -29.92 9.03
CA ASN A 164 -1.40 -29.22 10.17
C ASN A 164 -2.05 -27.85 10.26
N GLN A 165 -2.33 -27.43 11.46
CA GLN A 165 -2.86 -26.12 11.76
C GLN A 165 -2.21 -25.64 13.06
N THR A 166 -1.00 -25.14 12.93
CA THR A 166 -0.32 -24.43 14.01
C THR A 166 -0.56 -22.93 13.87
N LYS A 167 -0.18 -22.16 14.89
CA LYS A 167 -0.22 -20.70 14.79
C LYS A 167 0.74 -20.15 13.71
N THR A 168 1.63 -20.97 13.18
CA THR A 168 2.69 -20.57 12.25
C THR A 168 2.50 -21.06 10.83
N ASP A 169 2.03 -22.28 10.66
CA ASP A 169 1.93 -22.93 9.36
C ASP A 169 0.65 -23.75 9.31
N ALA A 170 -0.10 -23.57 8.23
CA ALA A 170 -1.25 -24.40 7.95
C ALA A 170 -1.03 -25.11 6.62
N PHE A 171 -1.24 -26.41 6.56
CA PHE A 171 -1.21 -27.14 5.31
C PHE A 171 -2.27 -28.24 5.27
N LEU A 172 -2.69 -28.54 4.06
CA LEU A 172 -3.56 -29.66 3.75
C LEU A 172 -2.89 -30.53 2.68
N LYS A 173 -2.69 -31.82 2.97
CA LYS A 173 -2.23 -32.81 2.00
C LYS A 173 -3.36 -33.80 1.76
N VAL A 174 -3.69 -33.99 0.51
CA VAL A 174 -4.78 -34.87 0.08
C VAL A 174 -4.32 -35.81 -0.99
N GLY A 175 -5.02 -36.97 -1.08
CA GLY A 175 -4.79 -37.96 -2.10
C GLY A 175 -6.05 -38.25 -2.91
N MET A 176 -5.87 -38.62 -4.16
CA MET A 176 -6.98 -39.06 -5.00
C MET A 176 -6.54 -39.98 -6.12
N LYS A 177 -7.44 -40.88 -6.48
CA LYS A 177 -7.26 -41.75 -7.62
C LYS A 177 -7.52 -41.01 -8.93
N TYR A 178 -6.70 -41.29 -9.94
CA TYR A 178 -6.88 -40.79 -11.29
C TYR A 178 -6.47 -41.86 -12.32
N LEU A 179 -6.90 -41.73 -13.54
CA LEU A 179 -6.45 -42.56 -14.65
C LEU A 179 -5.32 -41.84 -15.40
N ASP A 180 -4.20 -42.51 -15.62
CA ASP A 180 -3.12 -42.02 -16.46
C ASP A 180 -3.49 -42.05 -17.95
N GLU A 181 -2.59 -41.59 -18.80
CA GLU A 181 -2.77 -41.55 -20.26
C GLU A 181 -3.07 -42.94 -20.89
N ASN A 182 -2.68 -44.00 -20.20
CA ASN A 182 -2.90 -45.39 -20.61
C ASN A 182 -4.16 -46.00 -19.97
N GLY A 183 -4.98 -45.20 -19.25
CA GLY A 183 -6.18 -45.67 -18.57
C GLY A 183 -5.90 -46.51 -17.29
N ARG A 184 -4.68 -46.46 -16.75
CA ARG A 184 -4.33 -47.18 -15.52
C ARG A 184 -4.64 -46.35 -14.30
N GLU A 185 -5.26 -46.94 -13.29
CA GLU A 185 -5.51 -46.29 -12.02
C GLU A 185 -4.18 -46.00 -11.31
N LYS A 186 -3.99 -44.74 -10.93
CA LYS A 186 -2.88 -44.24 -10.13
C LYS A 186 -3.40 -43.41 -8.97
N TYR A 187 -2.53 -43.15 -8.00
CA TYR A 187 -2.83 -42.35 -6.84
C TYR A 187 -1.95 -41.09 -6.87
N ALA A 188 -2.57 -39.92 -6.78
CA ALA A 188 -1.90 -38.64 -6.77
C ALA A 188 -1.97 -38.03 -5.37
N GLU A 189 -0.89 -37.39 -4.97
CA GLU A 189 -0.82 -36.62 -3.73
C GLU A 189 -0.69 -35.11 -4.05
N SER A 190 -1.65 -34.34 -3.61
CA SER A 190 -1.67 -32.87 -3.80
C SER A 190 -1.65 -32.16 -2.46
N LYS A 191 -1.13 -30.94 -2.43
CA LYS A 191 -1.07 -30.17 -1.20
C LYS A 191 -1.40 -28.69 -1.40
N LEU A 192 -2.01 -28.09 -0.37
CA LEU A 192 -2.06 -26.65 -0.13
C LEU A 192 -1.12 -26.30 1.02
N ASP A 193 -0.20 -25.39 0.79
CA ASP A 193 0.77 -24.92 1.76
C ASP A 193 0.50 -23.44 2.04
N CYS A 194 0.09 -23.12 3.27
CA CYS A 194 -0.27 -21.77 3.70
C CYS A 194 0.87 -21.21 4.55
N ARG A 195 1.54 -20.16 4.08
CA ARG A 195 2.71 -19.56 4.75
C ARG A 195 2.54 -18.09 5.00
N ASP A 196 2.96 -17.64 6.18
CA ASP A 196 3.14 -16.23 6.43
C ASP A 196 4.38 -15.71 5.67
N THR A 197 4.16 -14.77 4.77
CA THR A 197 5.22 -14.13 3.96
C THR A 197 5.49 -12.70 4.39
N GLN A 198 4.82 -12.22 5.45
CA GLN A 198 4.89 -10.82 5.85
C GLN A 198 5.67 -10.58 7.16
N GLU A 199 6.07 -11.63 7.85
CA GLU A 199 6.79 -11.56 9.12
C GLU A 199 8.19 -10.93 8.97
N SER A 200 8.91 -11.25 7.87
CA SER A 200 10.26 -10.76 7.59
C SER A 200 10.57 -10.81 6.10
N ASP A 201 11.65 -10.14 5.69
CA ASP A 201 12.13 -10.18 4.30
C ASP A 201 12.51 -11.60 3.87
N LYS A 202 13.09 -12.37 4.79
CA LYS A 202 13.36 -13.79 4.55
C LYS A 202 12.07 -14.59 4.36
N ALA A 203 11.01 -14.30 5.13
CA ALA A 203 9.71 -14.94 4.98
C ALA A 203 9.08 -14.60 3.63
N ALA A 204 9.20 -13.34 3.16
CA ALA A 204 8.67 -12.90 1.87
C ALA A 204 9.28 -13.68 0.68
N THR A 205 10.50 -14.18 0.81
CA THR A 205 11.20 -14.97 -0.22
C THR A 205 11.05 -16.48 -0.05
N ASN A 206 10.43 -16.97 1.03
CA ASN A 206 10.34 -18.40 1.36
C ASN A 206 9.42 -19.24 0.45
N PHE A 207 8.71 -18.63 -0.49
CA PHE A 207 7.99 -19.36 -1.54
C PHE A 207 8.93 -19.92 -2.62
N SER A 208 10.21 -19.55 -2.62
CA SER A 208 11.21 -20.07 -3.53
C SER A 208 11.59 -21.51 -3.15
N GLY A 209 11.15 -22.50 -3.89
CA GLY A 209 11.60 -23.89 -3.67
C GLY A 209 10.53 -24.95 -3.95
N GLY A 210 10.14 -25.09 -5.20
CA GLY A 210 9.21 -26.11 -5.67
C GLY A 210 8.14 -25.47 -6.56
N GLY A 211 7.89 -26.05 -7.73
CA GLY A 211 6.84 -25.55 -8.63
C GLY A 211 5.47 -25.55 -7.98
N ALA A 212 4.67 -24.53 -8.23
CA ALA A 212 3.26 -24.47 -7.84
C ALA A 212 2.39 -24.23 -9.07
N ILE A 213 1.21 -24.88 -9.09
CA ILE A 213 0.24 -24.70 -10.16
C ILE A 213 -0.73 -23.55 -9.86
N TYR A 214 -0.98 -23.31 -8.59
CA TYR A 214 -1.88 -22.27 -8.12
C TYR A 214 -1.33 -21.58 -6.87
N GLY A 215 -1.44 -20.27 -6.84
CA GLY A 215 -1.09 -19.43 -5.70
C GLY A 215 -2.14 -18.39 -5.42
N PHE A 216 -2.37 -18.14 -4.15
CA PHE A 216 -3.35 -17.16 -3.68
C PHE A 216 -2.75 -16.26 -2.61
N ALA A 217 -2.85 -14.94 -2.81
CA ALA A 217 -2.49 -13.94 -1.82
C ALA A 217 -3.71 -13.06 -1.51
N ASP A 218 -4.29 -13.26 -0.32
CA ASP A 218 -5.43 -12.47 0.16
C ASP A 218 -4.95 -11.19 0.84
N GLU A 219 -5.74 -10.13 0.69
CA GLU A 219 -5.44 -8.78 1.20
C GLU A 219 -4.07 -8.26 0.73
N ALA A 220 -3.70 -8.58 -0.52
CA ALA A 220 -2.42 -8.19 -1.12
C ALA A 220 -2.14 -6.68 -1.07
N PRO A 221 -3.12 -5.76 -1.23
CA PRO A 221 -2.91 -4.33 -1.03
C PRO A 221 -2.44 -3.93 0.38
N LEU A 222 -2.69 -4.77 1.38
CA LEU A 222 -2.33 -4.56 2.79
C LEU A 222 -1.04 -5.28 3.21
N MET A 223 -0.38 -5.95 2.28
CA MET A 223 0.85 -6.71 2.55
C MET A 223 2.08 -5.79 2.55
N PRO A 224 2.76 -5.58 3.68
CA PRO A 224 3.90 -4.64 3.77
C PRO A 224 5.06 -5.01 2.83
N ARG A 225 5.21 -6.31 2.53
CA ARG A 225 6.28 -6.86 1.67
C ARG A 225 5.77 -7.42 0.35
N MET A 226 4.66 -6.88 -0.15
CA MET A 226 3.97 -7.42 -1.33
C MET A 226 4.85 -7.48 -2.56
N GLU A 227 5.62 -6.45 -2.84
CA GLU A 227 6.49 -6.42 -4.03
C GLU A 227 7.64 -7.45 -3.94
N MET A 228 8.26 -7.58 -2.77
CA MET A 228 9.29 -8.60 -2.53
C MET A 228 8.71 -10.01 -2.63
N PHE A 229 7.54 -10.23 -2.02
CA PHE A 229 6.79 -11.48 -2.14
C PHE A 229 6.48 -11.79 -3.61
N PHE A 230 5.91 -10.84 -4.36
CA PHE A 230 5.54 -11.03 -5.75
C PHE A 230 6.73 -11.43 -6.62
N ASN A 231 7.84 -10.70 -6.52
CA ASN A 231 9.04 -10.96 -7.31
C ASN A 231 9.63 -12.35 -7.01
N SER A 232 9.53 -12.82 -5.78
CA SER A 232 9.97 -14.17 -5.39
C SER A 232 8.95 -15.24 -5.81
N ALA A 233 7.66 -14.98 -5.59
CA ALA A 233 6.60 -15.94 -5.83
C ALA A 233 6.40 -16.24 -7.32
N ILE A 234 6.56 -15.24 -8.20
CA ILE A 234 6.32 -15.42 -9.63
C ILE A 234 7.20 -16.52 -10.24
N GLU A 235 8.40 -16.73 -9.70
CA GLU A 235 9.35 -17.71 -10.20
C GLU A 235 8.91 -19.17 -9.96
N ILE A 236 8.12 -19.44 -8.91
CA ILE A 236 7.63 -20.81 -8.66
C ILE A 236 6.51 -21.25 -9.61
N PHE A 237 5.89 -20.30 -10.31
CA PHE A 237 4.85 -20.54 -11.31
C PHE A 237 5.41 -20.60 -12.73
N LYS A 238 6.72 -20.43 -12.88
CA LYS A 238 7.40 -20.32 -14.17
C LYS A 238 8.01 -21.64 -14.60
N ASP A 239 7.76 -22.00 -15.84
CA ASP A 239 8.58 -23.02 -16.51
C ASP A 239 9.84 -22.34 -17.05
N HIS A 240 10.97 -22.64 -16.41
CA HIS A 240 12.26 -22.06 -16.77
C HIS A 240 12.78 -22.55 -18.14
N SER A 241 12.31 -23.70 -18.63
CA SER A 241 12.74 -24.24 -19.92
C SER A 241 12.21 -23.40 -21.09
N ILE A 242 11.03 -22.85 -20.97
CA ILE A 242 10.37 -21.99 -21.96
C ILE A 242 10.26 -20.54 -21.50
N ASN A 243 10.77 -20.21 -20.32
CA ASN A 243 10.75 -18.87 -19.71
C ASN A 243 9.31 -18.27 -19.64
N LYS A 244 8.33 -19.10 -19.33
CA LYS A 244 6.91 -18.72 -19.31
C LYS A 244 6.25 -19.08 -17.98
N ILE A 245 5.37 -18.22 -17.48
CA ILE A 245 4.50 -18.51 -16.35
C ILE A 245 3.43 -19.49 -16.84
N ILE A 246 3.38 -20.67 -16.25
CA ILE A 246 2.40 -21.75 -16.58
C ILE A 246 1.41 -21.98 -15.46
N GLY A 247 1.78 -21.67 -14.21
CA GLY A 247 0.86 -21.70 -13.08
C GLY A 247 -0.01 -20.45 -13.00
N THR A 248 -0.89 -20.43 -12.03
CA THR A 248 -1.83 -19.32 -11.80
C THR A 248 -1.54 -18.66 -10.46
N LEU A 249 -1.05 -17.42 -10.47
CA LEU A 249 -0.90 -16.61 -9.26
C LEU A 249 -2.00 -15.54 -9.22
N VAL A 250 -2.80 -15.57 -8.16
CA VAL A 250 -3.92 -14.66 -7.93
C VAL A 250 -3.67 -13.85 -6.66
N LEU A 251 -3.49 -12.55 -6.84
CA LEU A 251 -3.33 -11.60 -5.74
C LEU A 251 -4.52 -10.67 -5.71
N GLY A 252 -4.96 -10.28 -4.54
CA GLY A 252 -6.00 -9.25 -4.48
C GLY A 252 -6.45 -8.94 -3.07
N GLY A 253 -7.33 -7.97 -2.97
CA GLY A 253 -7.86 -7.51 -1.70
C GLY A 253 -8.61 -6.20 -1.80
N THR A 254 -8.98 -5.69 -0.65
CA THR A 254 -9.63 -4.40 -0.48
C THR A 254 -8.59 -3.36 -0.06
N CYS A 255 -8.66 -2.16 -0.62
CA CYS A 255 -7.89 -1.03 -0.13
C CYS A 255 -8.60 -0.42 1.07
N GLU A 256 -8.12 -0.68 2.28
CA GLU A 256 -8.70 -0.14 3.51
C GLU A 256 -8.23 1.30 3.77
N ALA A 257 -8.99 2.04 4.60
CA ALA A 257 -8.60 3.40 5.01
C ALA A 257 -7.29 3.46 5.81
N THR A 258 -6.89 2.33 6.39
CA THR A 258 -5.67 2.18 7.19
C THR A 258 -4.41 1.94 6.35
N ILE A 259 -4.55 1.73 5.04
CA ILE A 259 -3.40 1.60 4.14
C ILE A 259 -2.56 2.88 4.21
N LYS A 260 -1.27 2.71 4.43
CA LYS A 260 -0.32 3.82 4.37
C LYS A 260 -0.25 4.38 2.95
N PRO A 261 -0.14 5.69 2.79
CA PRO A 261 -0.04 6.32 1.48
C PRO A 261 1.11 5.76 0.60
N GLU A 262 2.22 5.39 1.21
CA GLU A 262 3.36 4.78 0.54
C GLU A 262 3.00 3.42 -0.10
N GLU A 263 2.16 2.65 0.56
CA GLU A 263 1.68 1.36 0.04
C GLU A 263 0.72 1.55 -1.14
N ILE A 264 -0.08 2.62 -1.12
CA ILE A 264 -0.96 2.95 -2.24
C ILE A 264 -0.16 3.47 -3.43
N ALA A 265 0.89 4.27 -3.21
CA ALA A 265 1.79 4.68 -4.29
C ALA A 265 2.48 3.48 -4.96
N LYS A 266 2.93 2.49 -4.16
CA LYS A 266 3.45 1.21 -4.69
C LYS A 266 2.38 0.46 -5.48
N LEU A 267 1.15 0.40 -4.96
CA LEU A 267 0.02 -0.22 -5.64
C LEU A 267 -0.28 0.47 -6.98
N GLN A 268 -0.30 1.80 -6.99
CA GLN A 268 -0.50 2.59 -8.20
C GLN A 268 0.61 2.34 -9.23
N ASN A 269 1.86 2.29 -8.78
CA ASN A 269 3.01 1.95 -9.65
C ASN A 269 2.87 0.55 -10.26
N ILE A 270 2.47 -0.44 -9.46
CA ILE A 270 2.22 -1.80 -9.95
C ILE A 270 1.10 -1.80 -10.99
N TRP A 271 0.03 -1.05 -10.73
CA TRP A 271 -1.11 -0.95 -11.63
C TRP A 271 -0.75 -0.29 -12.97
N GLN A 272 -0.04 0.83 -12.92
CA GLN A 272 0.39 1.58 -14.11
C GLN A 272 1.43 0.82 -14.95
N ASN A 273 2.28 0.02 -14.32
CA ASN A 273 3.33 -0.77 -14.97
C ASN A 273 3.00 -2.27 -15.05
N ALA A 274 1.72 -2.62 -15.07
CA ALA A 274 1.24 -4.00 -14.96
C ALA A 274 1.83 -4.92 -16.02
N ASP A 275 1.93 -4.49 -17.28
CA ASP A 275 2.50 -5.29 -18.37
C ASP A 275 3.99 -5.60 -18.15
N ALA A 276 4.79 -4.61 -17.80
CA ALA A 276 6.21 -4.80 -17.49
C ALA A 276 6.43 -5.74 -16.30
N LYS A 277 5.52 -5.73 -15.34
CA LYS A 277 5.51 -6.61 -14.16
C LYS A 277 4.84 -7.96 -14.38
N LYS A 278 4.40 -8.28 -15.60
CA LYS A 278 3.65 -9.52 -15.93
C LYS A 278 2.40 -9.70 -15.07
N ILE A 279 1.63 -8.65 -14.92
CA ILE A 279 0.39 -8.61 -14.16
C ILE A 279 -0.78 -8.32 -15.10
N LEU A 280 -1.91 -9.00 -14.89
CA LEU A 280 -3.20 -8.63 -15.43
C LEU A 280 -3.98 -7.90 -14.33
N PRO A 281 -4.19 -6.57 -14.43
CA PRO A 281 -4.93 -5.84 -13.42
C PRO A 281 -6.44 -6.02 -13.61
N LEU A 282 -7.16 -6.25 -12.52
CA LEU A 282 -8.63 -6.31 -12.48
C LEU A 282 -9.15 -5.42 -11.36
N PHE A 283 -10.10 -4.55 -11.66
CA PHE A 283 -10.85 -3.79 -10.68
C PHE A 283 -12.35 -4.10 -10.80
N LEU A 284 -13.00 -4.37 -9.68
CA LEU A 284 -14.46 -4.44 -9.60
C LEU A 284 -15.00 -3.37 -8.65
N PRO A 285 -15.83 -2.44 -9.15
CA PRO A 285 -16.45 -1.41 -8.33
C PRO A 285 -17.44 -1.98 -7.31
N ALA A 286 -17.76 -1.18 -6.32
CA ALA A 286 -18.64 -1.57 -5.20
C ALA A 286 -20.10 -1.84 -5.60
N THR A 287 -20.46 -1.62 -6.84
CA THR A 287 -21.78 -1.95 -7.37
C THR A 287 -21.98 -3.45 -7.58
N TYR A 288 -20.87 -4.21 -7.74
CA TYR A 288 -20.96 -5.67 -7.84
C TYR A 288 -21.29 -6.32 -6.49
N GLY A 289 -22.18 -7.32 -6.54
CA GLY A 289 -22.62 -8.05 -5.34
C GLY A 289 -23.66 -7.33 -4.50
N LYS A 290 -24.15 -6.15 -4.94
CA LYS A 290 -25.23 -5.41 -4.29
C LYS A 290 -26.53 -5.54 -5.08
N HIS A 291 -27.67 -5.56 -4.34
CA HIS A 291 -29.02 -5.64 -4.90
C HIS A 291 -29.18 -6.74 -5.98
N MET A 292 -28.64 -7.92 -5.69
CA MET A 292 -28.62 -9.02 -6.66
C MET A 292 -29.99 -9.64 -6.89
N ILE A 293 -30.30 -9.89 -8.15
CA ILE A 293 -31.45 -10.66 -8.58
C ILE A 293 -30.94 -11.81 -9.45
N ASN A 294 -31.16 -13.07 -9.01
CA ASN A 294 -30.71 -14.25 -9.74
C ASN A 294 -29.20 -14.29 -10.10
N GLY A 295 -28.36 -13.71 -9.24
CA GLY A 295 -26.92 -13.59 -9.45
C GLY A 295 -26.46 -12.32 -10.18
N TRP A 296 -27.38 -11.55 -10.74
CA TRP A 296 -27.08 -10.30 -11.44
C TRP A 296 -27.15 -9.11 -10.49
N SER A 297 -26.12 -8.28 -10.47
CA SER A 297 -26.07 -7.03 -9.69
C SER A 297 -26.94 -5.95 -10.32
N ASP A 298 -27.67 -5.20 -9.50
CA ASP A 298 -28.35 -3.97 -9.91
C ASP A 298 -27.40 -2.77 -9.73
N HIS A 299 -26.55 -2.55 -10.73
CA HIS A 299 -25.52 -1.52 -10.68
C HIS A 299 -26.05 -0.12 -10.46
N LYS A 300 -27.20 0.22 -11.12
CA LYS A 300 -27.78 1.55 -11.01
C LYS A 300 -28.26 1.84 -9.59
N ARG A 301 -29.04 0.93 -9.03
CA ARG A 301 -29.54 1.05 -7.67
C ARG A 301 -28.41 1.05 -6.64
N ALA A 302 -27.38 0.21 -6.84
CA ALA A 302 -26.23 0.15 -5.97
C ALA A 302 -25.41 1.45 -6.00
N GLU A 303 -25.22 2.05 -7.17
CA GLU A 303 -24.55 3.33 -7.33
C GLU A 303 -25.31 4.47 -6.66
N GLU A 304 -26.63 4.58 -6.90
CA GLU A 304 -27.50 5.57 -6.27
C GLU A 304 -27.44 5.49 -4.72
N GLU A 305 -27.43 4.27 -4.17
CA GLU A 305 -27.31 4.07 -2.72
C GLU A 305 -25.93 4.48 -2.19
N ILE A 306 -24.85 4.09 -2.87
CA ILE A 306 -23.49 4.47 -2.50
C ILE A 306 -23.33 5.99 -2.50
N LEU A 307 -23.80 6.67 -3.54
CA LEU A 307 -23.71 8.13 -3.64
C LEU A 307 -24.54 8.82 -2.54
N LYS A 308 -25.73 8.32 -2.25
CA LYS A 308 -26.57 8.83 -1.15
C LYS A 308 -25.89 8.68 0.22
N GLU A 309 -25.25 7.54 0.48
CA GLU A 309 -24.50 7.35 1.71
C GLU A 309 -23.26 8.26 1.78
N ARG A 310 -22.56 8.47 0.67
CA ARG A 310 -21.45 9.45 0.59
C ARG A 310 -21.91 10.87 0.94
N GLU A 311 -23.07 11.29 0.46
CA GLU A 311 -23.65 12.59 0.83
C GLU A 311 -23.96 12.70 2.34
N GLN A 312 -24.37 11.59 2.98
CA GLN A 312 -24.60 11.57 4.43
C GLN A 312 -23.27 11.70 5.18
N TYR A 313 -22.25 10.92 4.81
CA TYR A 313 -20.91 11.03 5.42
C TYR A 313 -20.27 12.39 5.17
N ALA A 314 -20.51 13.03 4.03
CA ALA A 314 -20.01 14.36 3.72
C ALA A 314 -20.56 15.47 4.64
N LYS A 315 -21.70 15.25 5.29
CA LYS A 315 -22.29 16.18 6.26
C LYS A 315 -21.71 16.04 7.67
N LEU A 316 -20.95 14.97 7.93
CA LEU A 316 -20.32 14.77 9.24
C LEU A 316 -19.09 15.67 9.39
N ASP A 317 -18.82 16.10 10.62
CA ASP A 317 -17.63 16.91 10.93
C ASP A 317 -16.33 16.13 10.70
N ASP A 318 -16.36 14.81 10.95
CA ASP A 318 -15.22 13.91 10.73
C ASP A 318 -15.18 13.41 9.27
N LYS A 319 -14.41 14.09 8.44
CA LYS A 319 -14.21 13.73 7.03
C LYS A 319 -13.51 12.38 6.82
N SER A 320 -12.83 11.85 7.85
CA SER A 320 -12.18 10.55 7.76
C SER A 320 -13.18 9.40 7.53
N GLN A 321 -14.41 9.57 8.00
CA GLN A 321 -15.49 8.59 7.80
C GLN A 321 -15.93 8.52 6.33
N LEU A 322 -16.03 9.64 5.65
CA LEU A 322 -16.31 9.68 4.20
C LEU A 322 -15.21 8.98 3.42
N GLN A 323 -13.95 9.30 3.71
CA GLN A 323 -12.80 8.68 3.05
C GLN A 323 -12.77 7.17 3.29
N SER A 324 -13.01 6.73 4.53
CA SER A 324 -13.11 5.31 4.86
C SER A 324 -14.24 4.61 4.10
N TYR A 325 -15.40 5.28 3.98
CA TYR A 325 -16.51 4.74 3.23
C TYR A 325 -16.19 4.59 1.73
N ILE A 326 -15.59 5.61 1.11
CA ILE A 326 -15.19 5.57 -0.30
C ILE A 326 -14.18 4.45 -0.56
N LYS A 327 -13.14 4.30 0.27
CA LYS A 327 -12.15 3.22 0.14
C LYS A 327 -12.76 1.82 0.25
N ASN A 328 -13.75 1.65 1.10
CA ASN A 328 -14.46 0.38 1.25
C ASN A 328 -15.47 0.13 0.13
N ASN A 329 -15.99 1.20 -0.49
CA ASN A 329 -17.00 1.17 -1.54
C ASN A 329 -16.60 2.04 -2.75
N PRO A 330 -15.44 1.75 -3.41
CA PRO A 330 -14.99 2.51 -4.56
C PRO A 330 -15.86 2.25 -5.78
N LEU A 331 -16.18 3.29 -6.54
CA LEU A 331 -16.87 3.20 -7.82
C LEU A 331 -15.89 3.16 -9.00
N THR A 332 -14.72 3.76 -8.84
CA THR A 332 -13.63 3.74 -9.81
C THR A 332 -12.31 3.37 -9.16
N ILE A 333 -11.35 2.93 -9.97
CA ILE A 333 -9.99 2.66 -9.47
C ILE A 333 -9.27 3.94 -9.05
N ASP A 334 -9.57 5.05 -9.71
CA ASP A 334 -8.96 6.35 -9.42
C ASP A 334 -9.31 6.83 -8.01
N GLU A 335 -10.53 6.57 -7.54
CA GLU A 335 -10.92 6.87 -6.16
C GLU A 335 -10.02 6.20 -5.12
N ILE A 336 -9.46 5.03 -5.44
CA ILE A 336 -8.50 4.34 -4.57
C ILE A 336 -7.16 5.07 -4.57
N PHE A 337 -6.71 5.52 -5.73
CA PHE A 337 -5.40 6.17 -5.89
C PHE A 337 -5.43 7.65 -5.50
N GLU A 338 -6.52 8.37 -5.80
CA GLU A 338 -6.69 9.78 -5.44
C GLU A 338 -6.76 9.99 -3.92
N LEU A 339 -7.44 9.10 -3.21
CA LEU A 339 -7.49 9.14 -1.74
C LEU A 339 -6.12 8.89 -1.07
N ALA A 340 -5.17 8.32 -1.81
CA ALA A 340 -3.80 8.18 -1.33
C ALA A 340 -3.04 9.50 -1.32
N GLY A 341 -3.26 10.34 -2.33
CA GLY A 341 -2.69 11.68 -2.38
C GLY A 341 -3.28 12.64 -1.36
N SER A 342 -4.54 12.43 -0.96
CA SER A 342 -5.25 13.31 -0.02
C SER A 342 -4.95 13.05 1.46
N ASN A 343 -4.35 11.93 1.82
CA ASN A 343 -4.11 11.57 3.22
C ASN A 343 -2.89 12.26 3.86
N SER A 344 -2.00 12.87 3.07
CA SER A 344 -0.90 13.70 3.62
C SER A 344 -1.30 15.15 3.75
N TRP A 345 -2.16 15.59 2.83
CA TRP A 345 -2.64 16.97 2.82
C TRP A 345 -4.15 16.95 3.00
N ASP A 346 -4.67 17.83 3.84
CA ASP A 346 -6.11 18.06 3.79
C ASP A 346 -6.50 18.86 2.52
N ASP A 347 -7.79 18.86 2.22
CA ASP A 347 -8.31 19.43 0.97
C ASP A 347 -7.88 20.87 0.73
N TYR A 348 -7.74 21.66 1.81
CA TYR A 348 -7.35 23.08 1.69
C TYR A 348 -5.86 23.23 1.41
N ALA A 349 -5.00 22.44 2.05
CA ALA A 349 -3.57 22.40 1.77
C ALA A 349 -3.31 21.90 0.35
N LEU A 350 -3.99 20.85 -0.06
CA LEU A 350 -3.89 20.29 -1.42
C LEU A 350 -4.33 21.30 -2.49
N HIS A 351 -5.43 22.00 -2.26
CA HIS A 351 -5.89 23.09 -3.14
C HIS A 351 -4.80 24.16 -3.30
N ASN A 352 -4.20 24.61 -2.20
CA ASN A 352 -3.15 25.62 -2.23
C ASN A 352 -1.87 25.12 -2.91
N ILE A 353 -1.46 23.86 -2.70
CA ILE A 353 -0.33 23.24 -3.41
C ILE A 353 -0.59 23.22 -4.92
N ASN A 354 -1.77 22.79 -5.35
CA ASN A 354 -2.15 22.74 -6.76
C ASN A 354 -2.20 24.16 -7.36
N LYS A 355 -2.77 25.12 -6.66
CA LYS A 355 -2.78 26.53 -7.05
C LYS A 355 -1.34 27.05 -7.25
N ARG A 356 -0.45 26.83 -6.29
CA ARG A 356 0.95 27.26 -6.36
C ARG A 356 1.71 26.62 -7.53
N SER A 357 1.44 25.36 -7.85
CA SER A 357 2.07 24.68 -9.00
C SER A 357 1.78 25.37 -10.34
N ILE A 358 0.67 26.11 -10.45
CA ILE A 358 0.26 26.85 -11.65
C ILE A 358 0.80 28.29 -11.63
N GLU A 359 0.92 28.88 -10.44
CA GLU A 359 1.30 30.29 -10.27
C GLU A 359 2.81 30.51 -10.33
N ILE A 360 3.62 29.69 -9.63
CA ILE A 360 5.08 29.86 -9.54
C ILE A 360 5.76 29.99 -10.91
N PRO A 361 5.45 29.14 -11.93
CA PRO A 361 6.08 29.26 -13.25
C PRO A 361 5.79 30.59 -13.96
N LYS A 362 4.74 31.31 -13.54
CA LYS A 362 4.31 32.58 -14.13
C LYS A 362 4.86 33.80 -13.36
N GLU A 363 5.37 33.59 -12.15
CA GLU A 363 5.93 34.65 -11.32
C GLU A 363 7.37 34.95 -11.75
N GLN A 364 7.70 36.23 -11.80
CA GLN A 364 9.08 36.69 -11.97
C GLN A 364 9.78 36.70 -10.60
N ASN A 365 10.19 35.52 -10.13
CA ASN A 365 10.90 35.44 -8.85
C ASN A 365 12.39 35.73 -9.04
N PRO A 366 13.01 36.59 -8.20
CA PRO A 366 14.42 36.95 -8.30
C PRO A 366 15.34 35.84 -7.74
N ILE A 367 15.12 34.59 -8.14
CA ILE A 367 15.93 33.47 -7.69
C ILE A 367 17.20 33.40 -8.53
N GLY A 368 18.34 33.65 -7.88
CA GLY A 368 19.66 33.53 -8.50
C GLY A 368 20.29 32.16 -8.20
N ARG A 369 21.21 31.73 -9.08
CA ARG A 369 22.07 30.55 -8.84
C ARG A 369 23.45 31.03 -8.40
N TYR A 370 24.04 30.35 -7.43
CA TYR A 370 25.27 30.74 -6.78
C TYR A 370 26.17 29.55 -6.48
N ASN A 371 27.49 29.86 -6.46
CA ASN A 371 28.49 29.02 -5.82
C ASN A 371 28.99 29.69 -4.55
N LEU A 372 29.25 28.89 -3.51
CA LEU A 372 29.79 29.38 -2.25
C LEU A 372 31.21 28.84 -2.05
N SER A 373 32.11 29.74 -1.63
CA SER A 373 33.47 29.36 -1.25
C SER A 373 33.86 30.02 0.08
N ASP A 374 34.57 29.29 0.91
CA ASP A 374 35.09 29.77 2.19
C ASP A 374 36.44 30.50 1.95
N SER A 375 36.53 31.77 2.28
CA SER A 375 37.72 32.61 2.16
C SER A 375 38.41 32.87 3.51
N TYR A 376 38.23 31.95 4.49
CA TYR A 376 38.71 32.02 5.88
C TYR A 376 38.08 33.15 6.73
N THR A 377 37.71 34.29 6.17
CA THR A 377 37.13 35.43 6.89
C THR A 377 35.64 35.60 6.63
N LYS A 378 35.17 35.17 5.47
CA LYS A 378 33.77 35.23 5.05
C LYS A 378 33.46 34.18 4.01
N ILE A 379 32.17 33.93 3.82
CA ILE A 379 31.69 33.12 2.71
C ILE A 379 31.50 34.04 1.50
N ASP A 380 32.19 33.78 0.42
CA ASP A 380 31.98 34.41 -0.87
C ASP A 380 30.83 33.76 -1.61
N VAL A 381 29.79 34.52 -1.92
CA VAL A 381 28.61 34.07 -2.66
C VAL A 381 28.68 34.66 -4.06
N LYS A 382 29.07 33.87 -5.06
CA LYS A 382 29.27 34.36 -6.44
C LYS A 382 28.12 33.89 -7.33
N PRO A 383 27.46 34.80 -8.05
CA PRO A 383 26.48 34.45 -9.07
C PRO A 383 27.13 33.53 -10.12
N ASP A 384 26.47 32.43 -10.45
CA ASP A 384 26.91 31.48 -11.47
C ASP A 384 25.67 30.83 -12.11
N ARG A 385 25.57 30.86 -13.44
CA ARG A 385 24.46 30.22 -14.16
C ARG A 385 24.34 28.71 -13.88
N ASN A 386 25.47 28.06 -13.61
CA ASN A 386 25.57 26.64 -13.26
C ASN A 386 25.71 26.44 -11.74
N GLY A 387 25.49 27.49 -10.95
CA GLY A 387 25.57 27.43 -9.49
C GLY A 387 24.61 26.41 -8.90
N LYS A 388 25.10 25.68 -7.92
CA LYS A 388 24.38 24.56 -7.29
C LYS A 388 23.32 25.01 -6.29
N VAL A 389 23.45 26.23 -5.75
CA VAL A 389 22.54 26.79 -4.76
C VAL A 389 21.64 27.82 -5.43
N LYS A 390 20.34 27.67 -5.26
CA LYS A 390 19.33 28.66 -5.63
C LYS A 390 19.02 29.54 -4.43
N ILE A 391 19.18 30.86 -4.55
CA ILE A 391 18.93 31.82 -3.46
C ILE A 391 17.88 32.84 -3.91
N LEU A 392 16.85 33.04 -3.10
CA LEU A 392 15.81 34.06 -3.25
C LEU A 392 16.17 35.34 -2.49
N GLU A 393 16.62 35.20 -1.25
CA GLU A 393 17.03 36.32 -0.40
C GLU A 393 18.36 36.07 0.29
N GLN A 394 19.17 37.13 0.39
CA GLN A 394 20.40 37.15 1.19
C GLN A 394 20.07 37.31 2.69
N PRO A 395 20.96 36.90 3.61
CA PRO A 395 20.75 37.05 5.05
C PRO A 395 20.62 38.51 5.47
N LYS A 396 19.70 38.75 6.40
CA LYS A 396 19.41 40.07 6.98
C LYS A 396 19.64 40.08 8.48
N GLU A 397 20.07 41.24 8.99
CA GLU A 397 20.19 41.43 10.43
C GLU A 397 18.81 41.33 11.13
N GLY A 398 18.78 40.74 12.30
CA GLY A 398 17.55 40.62 13.09
C GLY A 398 16.64 39.43 12.72
N VAL A 399 16.80 38.84 11.56
CA VAL A 399 15.97 37.75 11.07
C VAL A 399 16.51 36.39 11.55
N LYS A 400 15.62 35.50 12.02
CA LYS A 400 15.95 34.11 12.35
C LYS A 400 15.88 33.24 11.10
N TYR A 401 16.81 32.31 10.99
CA TYR A 401 16.87 31.32 9.89
C TYR A 401 16.89 29.92 10.44
N MET A 402 16.18 29.03 9.79
CA MET A 402 16.23 27.59 10.01
C MET A 402 16.65 26.90 8.72
N ILE A 403 17.67 26.06 8.81
CA ILE A 403 18.19 25.29 7.69
C ILE A 403 17.83 23.82 7.94
N GLY A 404 17.07 23.22 7.03
CA GLY A 404 16.74 21.80 7.05
C GLY A 404 17.62 21.03 6.09
N VAL A 405 18.03 19.83 6.49
CA VAL A 405 18.88 18.97 5.68
C VAL A 405 18.28 17.58 5.60
N ASP A 406 18.16 17.07 4.39
CA ASP A 406 17.93 15.67 4.10
C ASP A 406 19.15 15.09 3.40
N GLY A 407 19.90 14.23 4.11
CA GLY A 407 21.17 13.68 3.66
C GLY A 407 20.98 12.29 3.06
N ILE A 408 21.80 11.94 2.07
CA ILE A 408 21.79 10.62 1.42
C ILE A 408 22.75 9.66 2.10
N MET A 409 22.48 8.35 1.96
CA MET A 409 23.40 7.31 2.41
C MET A 409 24.57 7.12 1.41
N THR A 410 25.70 6.69 1.90
CA THR A 410 26.89 6.42 1.07
C THR A 410 26.62 5.37 -0.02
N SER A 411 25.77 4.39 0.26
CA SER A 411 25.37 3.37 -0.70
C SER A 411 24.54 3.91 -1.89
N GLU A 412 23.92 5.07 -1.75
CA GLU A 412 23.10 5.69 -2.78
C GLU A 412 23.91 6.57 -3.75
N LEU A 413 25.10 7.00 -3.36
CA LEU A 413 26.00 7.80 -4.20
C LEU A 413 26.37 7.11 -5.52
N SER A 414 26.55 5.80 -5.50
CA SER A 414 26.94 4.98 -6.65
C SER A 414 25.77 4.44 -7.47
N SER A 415 24.53 4.66 -7.04
CA SER A 415 23.34 4.17 -7.74
C SER A 415 23.13 4.95 -9.04
N SER A 416 23.03 4.25 -10.16
CA SER A 416 22.68 4.81 -11.47
C SER A 416 21.15 4.89 -11.69
N SER A 417 20.35 4.51 -10.69
CA SER A 417 18.89 4.57 -10.76
C SER A 417 18.43 6.02 -10.88
N LYS A 418 17.45 6.28 -11.75
CA LYS A 418 16.75 7.58 -11.82
C LYS A 418 15.97 7.88 -10.55
N ASP A 419 15.65 6.85 -9.76
CA ASP A 419 14.85 6.93 -8.54
C ASP A 419 15.71 6.99 -7.27
N ALA A 420 17.02 7.19 -7.39
CA ALA A 420 17.87 7.32 -6.23
C ALA A 420 17.82 8.75 -5.66
N SER A 421 17.76 8.85 -4.32
CA SER A 421 17.68 10.10 -3.57
C SER A 421 18.80 11.08 -3.88
N ASN A 422 18.49 12.38 -3.80
CA ASN A 422 19.46 13.46 -3.84
C ASN A 422 19.76 13.93 -2.41
N TYR A 423 20.88 14.60 -2.26
CA TYR A 423 21.13 15.40 -1.06
C TYR A 423 20.38 16.70 -1.18
N ALA A 424 19.54 17.05 -0.20
CA ALA A 424 18.78 18.29 -0.18
C ALA A 424 19.08 19.13 1.07
N GLY A 425 19.19 20.42 0.85
CA GLY A 425 19.26 21.42 1.90
C GLY A 425 18.35 22.60 1.56
N LEU A 426 17.62 23.10 2.55
CA LEU A 426 16.67 24.18 2.39
C LEU A 426 16.81 25.17 3.55
N GLY A 427 16.80 26.46 3.25
CA GLY A 427 16.74 27.49 4.28
C GLY A 427 15.39 28.20 4.29
N MET A 428 14.85 28.39 5.47
CA MET A 428 13.65 29.20 5.71
C MET A 428 13.97 30.37 6.60
N LYS A 429 13.39 31.55 6.31
CA LYS A 429 13.37 32.66 7.24
C LYS A 429 12.14 32.63 8.14
N GLY A 430 12.29 33.15 9.35
CA GLY A 430 11.19 33.38 10.28
C GLY A 430 10.48 34.73 10.00
N ILE A 431 10.05 35.39 11.06
CA ILE A 431 9.41 36.69 10.97
C ILE A 431 10.44 37.75 10.56
N ASP A 432 10.13 38.48 9.53
CA ASP A 432 10.90 39.65 9.03
C ASP A 432 9.97 40.87 8.96
N PRO A 433 10.03 41.78 9.93
CA PRO A 433 9.13 42.95 9.97
C PRO A 433 9.22 43.87 8.75
N GLN A 434 10.29 43.76 7.96
CA GLN A 434 10.54 44.57 6.78
C GLN A 434 10.20 43.88 5.45
N SER A 435 9.63 42.70 5.50
CA SER A 435 9.33 41.90 4.31
C SER A 435 7.90 41.38 4.32
N SER A 436 7.28 41.29 3.14
CA SER A 436 6.00 40.60 2.95
C SER A 436 6.14 39.10 3.01
N LEU A 437 7.36 38.57 2.79
CA LEU A 437 7.64 37.14 2.87
C LEU A 437 7.93 36.73 4.31
N GLN A 438 6.98 36.06 4.94
CA GLN A 438 7.09 35.57 6.32
C GLN A 438 7.16 34.04 6.30
N PHE A 439 7.99 33.45 7.13
CA PHE A 439 8.18 31.99 7.16
C PHE A 439 8.42 31.40 5.76
N ALA A 440 9.18 32.10 4.93
CA ALA A 440 9.37 31.77 3.53
C ALA A 440 10.64 30.91 3.31
N PRO A 441 10.62 29.91 2.43
CA PRO A 441 11.84 29.32 1.89
C PRO A 441 12.65 30.37 1.14
N ILE A 442 13.97 30.46 1.43
CA ILE A 442 14.85 31.52 0.90
C ILE A 442 16.02 30.98 0.09
N PHE A 443 16.39 29.72 0.27
CA PHE A 443 17.34 29.03 -0.58
C PHE A 443 17.05 27.55 -0.65
N ILE A 444 17.51 26.93 -1.74
CA ILE A 444 17.52 25.45 -1.94
C ILE A 444 18.88 25.05 -2.52
N TYR A 445 19.40 23.96 -1.98
CA TYR A 445 20.46 23.15 -2.55
C TYR A 445 19.92 21.76 -2.78
N THR A 446 19.97 21.25 -4.00
CA THR A 446 19.63 19.85 -4.31
C THR A 446 20.55 19.33 -5.38
N GLU A 447 21.23 18.27 -5.09
CA GLU A 447 22.20 17.66 -6.00
C GLU A 447 22.47 16.20 -5.62
N ARG A 448 22.91 15.44 -6.59
CA ARG A 448 23.61 14.19 -6.33
C ARG A 448 25.10 14.48 -6.26
N PRO A 449 25.70 14.62 -5.05
CA PRO A 449 27.07 15.04 -4.91
C PRO A 449 28.02 13.90 -5.30
N LYS A 450 29.25 14.26 -5.65
CA LYS A 450 30.33 13.26 -5.86
C LYS A 450 30.74 12.59 -4.55
N SER A 451 30.67 13.32 -3.45
CA SER A 451 30.89 12.81 -2.09
C SER A 451 29.95 13.50 -1.10
N ILE A 452 29.66 12.82 0.02
CA ILE A 452 28.89 13.41 1.14
C ILE A 452 29.62 14.63 1.70
N GLU A 453 30.95 14.62 1.71
CA GLU A 453 31.78 15.74 2.20
C GLU A 453 31.59 17.00 1.37
N ASP A 454 31.50 16.86 0.03
CA ASP A 454 31.22 18.01 -0.86
C ASP A 454 29.89 18.67 -0.52
N ALA A 455 28.82 17.87 -0.36
CA ALA A 455 27.52 18.39 0.00
C ALA A 455 27.48 19.01 1.40
N ASN A 456 28.08 18.35 2.37
CA ASN A 456 28.19 18.85 3.74
C ASN A 456 29.01 20.15 3.80
N THR A 457 30.02 20.31 2.96
CA THR A 457 30.80 21.55 2.85
C THR A 457 29.93 22.69 2.33
N VAL A 458 29.08 22.44 1.31
CA VAL A 458 28.11 23.45 0.83
C VAL A 458 27.15 23.85 1.95
N MET A 459 26.63 22.89 2.71
CA MET A 459 25.70 23.14 3.82
C MET A 459 26.36 23.91 4.96
N LEU A 460 27.61 23.59 5.31
CA LEU A 460 28.37 24.35 6.30
C LEU A 460 28.60 25.79 5.85
N ASN A 461 28.91 26.01 4.57
CA ASN A 461 29.10 27.36 4.01
C ASN A 461 27.77 28.14 4.00
N LEU A 462 26.65 27.50 3.66
CA LEU A 462 25.32 28.12 3.78
C LEU A 462 25.01 28.49 5.24
N LEU A 463 25.30 27.60 6.19
CA LEU A 463 25.13 27.88 7.60
C LEU A 463 25.96 29.09 8.04
N LYS A 464 27.26 29.15 7.71
CA LYS A 464 28.14 30.28 8.00
C LYS A 464 27.60 31.57 7.39
N HIS A 465 27.15 31.53 6.12
CA HIS A 465 26.61 32.67 5.42
C HIS A 465 25.34 33.22 6.07
N TYR A 466 24.36 32.38 6.38
CA TYR A 466 23.10 32.80 7.00
C TYR A 466 23.25 33.09 8.50
N ASN A 467 24.31 32.59 9.15
CA ASN A 467 24.60 32.89 10.55
C ASN A 467 25.51 34.10 10.78
N GLN A 468 25.86 34.86 9.75
CA GLN A 468 26.73 36.06 9.92
C GLN A 468 26.19 37.07 10.96
N TYR A 469 24.89 37.06 11.25
CA TYR A 469 24.25 37.86 12.29
C TYR A 469 23.87 37.02 13.54
N GLY A 470 24.37 35.80 13.69
CA GLY A 470 24.22 34.96 14.89
C GLY A 470 22.81 34.38 15.14
N LYS A 471 21.96 34.28 14.11
CA LYS A 471 20.55 33.86 14.27
C LYS A 471 20.13 32.69 13.38
N ALA A 472 21.08 31.96 12.78
CA ALA A 472 20.77 30.77 12.01
C ALA A 472 20.92 29.49 12.85
N LYS A 473 20.01 28.55 12.64
CA LYS A 473 20.04 27.21 13.17
C LYS A 473 19.97 26.21 12.03
N ILE A 474 20.49 25.00 12.26
CA ILE A 474 20.44 23.90 11.30
C ILE A 474 19.96 22.61 11.96
N ILE A 475 19.13 21.86 11.26
CA ILE A 475 18.54 20.62 11.69
C ILE A 475 18.44 19.63 10.53
N GLY A 476 18.49 18.34 10.83
CA GLY A 476 18.34 17.28 9.84
C GLY A 476 18.16 15.93 10.50
N GLU A 477 18.13 14.90 9.67
CA GLU A 477 18.07 13.53 10.14
C GLU A 477 19.45 13.04 10.58
N THR A 478 19.51 12.35 11.73
CA THR A 478 20.74 11.75 12.25
C THR A 478 20.99 10.41 11.53
N ASN A 479 21.34 10.47 10.26
CA ASN A 479 21.88 9.38 9.45
C ASN A 479 23.39 9.59 9.24
N ALA A 480 24.06 8.72 8.48
CA ALA A 480 25.51 8.80 8.27
C ALA A 480 25.98 10.16 7.74
N ALA A 481 25.25 10.75 6.78
CA ALA A 481 25.56 12.08 6.24
C ALA A 481 25.31 13.18 7.26
N GLY A 482 24.23 13.08 8.03
CA GLY A 482 23.90 14.03 9.08
C GLY A 482 24.89 14.01 10.24
N GLU A 483 25.33 12.85 10.70
CA GLU A 483 26.37 12.74 11.74
C GLU A 483 27.69 13.37 11.31
N HIS A 484 28.07 13.20 10.04
CA HIS A 484 29.27 13.83 9.50
C HIS A 484 29.15 15.34 9.47
N LEU A 485 28.00 15.88 9.01
CA LEU A 485 27.77 17.33 8.99
C LEU A 485 27.75 17.93 10.42
N ILE A 486 27.15 17.27 11.40
CA ILE A 486 27.19 17.68 12.80
C ILE A 486 28.65 17.84 13.27
N LYS A 487 29.52 16.86 13.00
CA LYS A 487 30.94 16.94 13.37
C LYS A 487 31.66 18.10 12.67
N MET A 488 31.37 18.35 11.39
CA MET A 488 31.94 19.51 10.66
C MET A 488 31.52 20.83 11.29
N ILE A 489 30.25 20.98 11.65
CA ILE A 489 29.71 22.18 12.32
C ILE A 489 30.38 22.39 13.70
N GLN A 490 30.58 21.30 14.44
CA GLN A 490 31.28 21.32 15.74
C GLN A 490 32.72 21.77 15.60
N ASN A 491 33.45 21.19 14.63
CA ASN A 491 34.84 21.52 14.34
C ASN A 491 35.00 22.98 13.87
N ALA A 492 33.98 23.53 13.24
CA ALA A 492 33.92 24.94 12.87
C ALA A 492 33.55 25.89 14.03
N GLY A 493 33.35 25.38 15.23
CA GLY A 493 32.98 26.19 16.42
C GLY A 493 31.53 26.69 16.43
N LEU A 494 30.66 26.13 15.60
CA LEU A 494 29.27 26.56 15.41
C LEU A 494 28.26 25.70 16.18
N TRP A 495 28.61 25.19 17.36
CA TRP A 495 27.74 24.37 18.20
C TRP A 495 26.38 25.02 18.48
N SER A 496 26.37 26.33 18.74
CA SER A 496 25.15 27.07 19.02
C SER A 496 24.18 27.11 17.85
N CYS A 497 24.61 26.78 16.63
CA CYS A 497 23.76 26.74 15.44
C CYS A 497 23.03 25.38 15.27
N ILE A 498 23.44 24.33 16.00
CA ILE A 498 22.78 23.03 15.91
C ILE A 498 21.47 23.09 16.68
N GLU A 499 20.35 22.80 15.99
CA GLU A 499 19.05 22.65 16.63
C GLU A 499 18.95 21.29 17.34
N LEU A 500 18.34 21.30 18.52
CA LEU A 500 18.23 20.09 19.33
C LEU A 500 16.97 19.31 19.01
N ARG A 501 17.05 18.00 19.16
CA ARG A 501 15.92 17.09 19.00
C ARG A 501 14.84 17.41 20.02
N LYS A 502 13.60 17.32 19.57
CA LYS A 502 12.40 17.35 20.41
C LYS A 502 11.84 15.95 20.50
N ASP A 503 11.61 15.46 21.69
CA ASP A 503 10.99 14.15 21.93
C ASP A 503 9.57 14.34 22.46
N LEU A 504 8.65 13.51 21.96
CA LEU A 504 7.27 13.46 22.44
C LEU A 504 7.24 12.69 23.77
N ASN A 505 6.67 13.30 24.80
CA ASN A 505 6.41 12.64 26.09
C ASN A 505 4.95 12.85 26.54
N LYS A 506 4.56 12.34 27.72
CA LYS A 506 3.20 12.46 28.27
C LYS A 506 2.71 13.92 28.45
N ARG A 507 3.61 14.90 28.42
CA ARG A 507 3.30 16.33 28.57
C ARG A 507 3.39 17.11 27.24
N GLY A 508 3.71 16.42 26.14
CA GLY A 508 3.93 17.00 24.80
C GLY A 508 5.39 16.97 24.38
N TRP A 509 5.72 17.77 23.36
CA TRP A 509 7.08 17.85 22.83
C TRP A 509 8.00 18.60 23.78
N VAL A 510 9.15 17.99 24.08
CA VAL A 510 10.18 18.56 24.95
C VAL A 510 11.54 18.55 24.27
N ASP A 511 12.32 19.61 24.46
CA ASP A 511 13.68 19.69 23.95
C ASP A 511 14.57 18.67 24.67
N THR A 512 15.42 18.01 23.91
CA THR A 512 16.43 17.08 24.41
C THR A 512 17.82 17.71 24.32
N LYS A 513 18.84 17.05 24.90
CA LYS A 513 20.25 17.44 24.71
C LYS A 513 20.90 16.82 23.48
N LYS A 514 20.11 16.06 22.64
CA LYS A 514 20.61 15.37 21.46
C LYS A 514 20.51 16.27 20.25
N PRO A 515 21.52 16.34 19.39
CA PRO A 515 21.44 17.04 18.14
C PRO A 515 20.52 16.30 17.17
N TRP A 516 19.71 17.04 16.40
CA TRP A 516 18.89 16.55 15.31
C TRP A 516 17.93 15.42 15.70
N PHE A 517 17.23 14.82 14.75
CA PHE A 517 16.24 13.78 15.02
C PHE A 517 16.56 12.46 14.31
N TYR A 518 16.12 11.36 14.89
CA TYR A 518 15.90 10.10 14.18
C TYR A 518 14.49 10.09 13.65
N ARG A 519 14.33 9.85 12.36
CA ARG A 519 13.02 9.78 11.72
C ARG A 519 12.30 8.51 12.20
N ASN A 520 11.29 8.69 13.01
CA ASN A 520 10.35 7.66 13.43
C ASN A 520 8.93 8.10 13.03
N ASP A 521 7.94 7.21 13.21
CA ASP A 521 6.57 7.48 12.80
C ASP A 521 6.00 8.75 13.49
N ASP A 522 6.27 8.95 14.78
CA ASP A 522 5.78 10.13 15.51
C ASP A 522 6.34 11.46 14.95
N ILE A 523 7.63 11.49 14.62
CA ILE A 523 8.28 12.67 14.04
C ILE A 523 7.78 12.89 12.61
N LYS A 524 7.61 11.81 11.85
CA LYS A 524 7.08 11.88 10.48
C LYS A 524 5.66 12.43 10.47
N ASP A 525 4.77 11.91 11.31
CA ASP A 525 3.40 12.38 11.44
C ASP A 525 3.34 13.87 11.84
N TRP A 526 4.20 14.27 12.78
CA TRP A 526 4.31 15.67 13.17
C TRP A 526 4.79 16.57 12.03
N GLN A 527 5.78 16.12 11.26
CA GLN A 527 6.32 16.87 10.12
C GLN A 527 5.25 17.08 9.04
N TYR A 528 4.46 16.03 8.73
CA TYR A 528 3.35 16.15 7.77
C TYR A 528 2.25 17.08 8.29
N GLU A 529 1.89 17.01 9.57
CA GLU A 529 0.88 17.88 10.15
C GLU A 529 1.34 19.34 10.13
N ALA A 530 2.60 19.61 10.47
CA ALA A 530 3.19 20.95 10.39
C ALA A 530 3.18 21.48 8.95
N ALA A 531 3.51 20.64 7.97
CA ALA A 531 3.47 21.00 6.56
C ALA A 531 2.05 21.27 6.07
N ASN A 532 1.07 20.47 6.52
CA ASN A 532 -0.36 20.72 6.26
C ASN A 532 -0.78 22.12 6.71
N VAL A 533 -0.48 22.47 7.97
CA VAL A 533 -0.80 23.80 8.51
C VAL A 533 -0.05 24.89 7.76
N TYR A 534 1.20 24.63 7.36
CA TYR A 534 1.99 25.58 6.56
C TYR A 534 1.34 25.83 5.19
N PHE A 535 1.01 24.80 4.43
CA PHE A 535 0.39 24.96 3.11
C PHE A 535 -1.00 25.57 3.17
N LYS A 536 -1.72 25.44 4.28
CA LYS A 536 -2.97 26.17 4.49
C LYS A 536 -2.77 27.68 4.63
N LYS A 537 -1.73 28.11 5.36
CA LYS A 537 -1.57 29.51 5.77
C LYS A 537 -0.53 30.28 4.95
N TYR A 538 0.52 29.60 4.49
CA TYR A 538 1.72 30.20 3.94
C TYR A 538 2.13 29.66 2.57
N ALA A 539 1.26 28.92 1.87
CA ALA A 539 1.58 28.40 0.54
C ALA A 539 2.07 29.48 -0.44
N ASP A 540 1.51 30.69 -0.37
CA ASP A 540 1.90 31.83 -1.21
C ASP A 540 3.33 32.31 -0.95
N MET A 541 3.93 31.96 0.20
CA MET A 541 5.32 32.24 0.54
C MET A 541 6.31 31.30 -0.15
N VAL A 542 5.86 30.17 -0.68
CA VAL A 542 6.70 29.25 -1.44
C VAL A 542 6.93 29.79 -2.84
N LYS A 543 8.20 30.04 -3.20
CA LYS A 543 8.61 30.53 -4.52
C LYS A 543 9.43 29.53 -5.32
N PHE A 544 9.76 28.39 -4.74
CA PHE A 544 10.53 27.33 -5.35
C PHE A 544 9.62 26.22 -5.85
N GLU A 545 9.70 25.91 -7.15
CA GLU A 545 8.91 24.86 -7.79
C GLU A 545 9.19 23.48 -7.20
N GLU A 546 10.44 23.23 -6.80
CA GLU A 546 10.88 21.94 -6.27
C GLU A 546 10.07 21.50 -5.05
N ILE A 547 9.81 22.42 -4.12
CA ILE A 547 9.00 22.15 -2.91
C ILE A 547 7.58 21.73 -3.30
N ILE A 548 6.99 22.42 -4.26
CA ILE A 548 5.62 22.15 -4.71
C ILE A 548 5.54 20.87 -5.52
N ASN A 549 6.55 20.60 -6.35
CA ASN A 549 6.60 19.36 -7.14
C ASN A 549 6.71 18.13 -6.24
N ASP A 550 7.55 18.17 -5.19
CA ASP A 550 7.65 17.12 -4.20
C ASP A 550 6.36 17.02 -3.35
N ALA A 551 5.76 18.16 -2.99
CA ALA A 551 4.51 18.17 -2.23
C ALA A 551 3.32 17.60 -3.01
N LYS A 552 3.31 17.67 -4.35
CA LYS A 552 2.30 17.00 -5.17
C LYS A 552 2.43 15.48 -5.14
N LYS A 553 3.59 14.97 -4.78
CA LYS A 553 3.94 13.55 -4.79
C LYS A 553 4.59 13.11 -3.47
N PRO A 554 3.94 13.35 -2.33
CA PRO A 554 4.55 13.19 -1.00
C PRO A 554 4.94 11.75 -0.66
N TYR A 555 4.59 10.79 -1.51
CA TYR A 555 4.84 9.35 -1.32
C TYR A 555 5.85 8.76 -2.28
N GLU A 556 6.33 9.55 -3.25
CA GLU A 556 7.44 9.10 -4.12
C GLU A 556 8.74 8.99 -3.32
N ALA A 557 9.64 8.12 -3.76
CA ALA A 557 10.92 7.90 -3.10
C ALA A 557 11.79 9.16 -3.09
N ASN A 558 11.68 10.03 -4.11
CA ASN A 558 12.49 11.22 -4.31
C ASN A 558 11.72 12.50 -3.97
N LYS A 559 11.54 12.76 -2.67
CA LYS A 559 10.93 13.99 -2.14
C LYS A 559 11.91 14.75 -1.23
N ASP A 560 13.18 14.68 -1.55
CA ASP A 560 14.28 15.11 -0.70
C ASP A 560 14.16 16.60 -0.32
N VAL A 561 13.65 17.46 -1.23
CA VAL A 561 13.44 18.89 -0.96
C VAL A 561 12.26 19.10 -0.01
N LEU A 562 11.19 18.31 -0.12
CA LEU A 562 10.07 18.34 0.82
C LEU A 562 10.51 17.86 2.21
N ASP A 563 11.35 16.83 2.30
CA ASP A 563 11.86 16.32 3.57
C ASP A 563 12.77 17.35 4.26
N ALA A 564 13.66 18.03 3.52
CA ALA A 564 14.45 19.15 4.03
C ALA A 564 13.56 20.35 4.47
N PHE A 565 12.48 20.63 3.74
CA PHE A 565 11.50 21.63 4.10
C PHE A 565 10.78 21.27 5.40
N MET A 566 10.32 20.02 5.54
CA MET A 566 9.67 19.54 6.76
C MET A 566 10.62 19.54 7.96
N ALA A 567 11.92 19.32 7.75
CA ALA A 567 12.93 19.48 8.79
C ALA A 567 13.02 20.94 9.28
N CYS A 568 12.94 21.92 8.38
CA CYS A 568 12.87 23.35 8.78
C CYS A 568 11.64 23.62 9.66
N LEU A 569 10.47 23.11 9.27
CA LEU A 569 9.24 23.29 10.04
C LEU A 569 9.36 22.66 11.43
N TYR A 570 9.97 21.47 11.51
CA TYR A 570 10.25 20.83 12.78
C TYR A 570 11.18 21.67 13.67
N GLY A 571 12.22 22.27 13.11
CA GLY A 571 13.17 23.12 13.83
C GLY A 571 12.53 24.42 14.37
N PHE A 572 11.66 25.06 13.60
CA PHE A 572 10.93 26.23 14.09
C PHE A 572 9.97 25.89 15.24
N GLY A 573 9.48 24.64 15.30
CA GLY A 573 8.48 24.25 16.28
C GLY A 573 7.10 24.86 16.03
N THR A 574 6.13 24.42 16.82
CA THR A 574 4.73 24.79 16.62
C THR A 574 4.39 26.20 17.12
N GLY A 575 5.11 26.70 18.13
CA GLY A 575 4.80 27.97 18.77
C GLY A 575 5.14 29.18 17.89
N ASP A 576 6.26 29.12 17.19
CA ASP A 576 6.76 30.26 16.40
C ASP A 576 6.07 30.39 15.03
N LEU A 577 5.75 29.27 14.37
CA LEU A 577 5.20 29.23 13.03
C LEU A 577 3.68 29.38 12.97
N LEU A 578 2.98 28.80 13.89
CA LEU A 578 1.58 28.47 13.68
C LEU A 578 0.64 29.22 14.61
N GLY A 579 1.16 29.87 15.66
CA GLY A 579 0.33 30.53 16.67
C GLY A 579 -0.70 29.62 17.35
N GLN A 580 -0.65 28.33 17.06
CA GLN A 580 -1.51 27.29 17.61
C GLN A 580 -0.65 26.09 18.04
N LYS A 581 -0.94 25.53 19.21
CA LYS A 581 -0.40 24.23 19.59
C LYS A 581 -0.89 23.19 18.56
N VAL A 582 0.01 22.61 17.78
CA VAL A 582 -0.30 21.40 17.02
C VAL A 582 -0.59 20.32 18.07
N VAL A 583 -1.86 20.00 18.22
CA VAL A 583 -2.27 18.88 19.06
C VAL A 583 -2.07 17.64 18.20
N VAL A 584 -0.89 17.02 18.30
CA VAL A 584 -0.77 15.61 17.90
C VAL A 584 -1.81 14.89 18.72
N LYS A 585 -2.80 14.28 18.08
CA LYS A 585 -3.79 13.46 18.77
C LYS A 585 -3.01 12.38 19.51
N ALA A 586 -2.83 12.56 20.83
CA ALA A 586 -2.25 11.53 21.67
C ALA A 586 -3.05 10.25 21.42
N LYS A 587 -2.36 9.16 21.10
CA LYS A 587 -2.99 7.84 21.01
C LYS A 587 -3.91 7.71 22.22
N ARG A 588 -5.21 7.55 21.99
CA ARG A 588 -6.17 7.45 23.07
C ARG A 588 -5.87 6.16 23.84
N LYS A 589 -5.39 6.30 25.07
CA LYS A 589 -5.39 5.19 26.00
C LYS A 589 -6.82 4.94 26.42
N VAL A 590 -7.33 3.79 26.07
CA VAL A 590 -8.63 3.31 26.52
C VAL A 590 -8.38 2.23 27.55
N SER A 591 -8.81 2.48 28.80
CA SER A 591 -8.79 1.46 29.84
C SER A 591 -9.93 0.48 29.57
N LEU A 592 -9.58 -0.76 29.26
CA LEU A 592 -10.54 -1.84 29.03
C LEU A 592 -10.61 -2.76 30.25
N ILE A 593 -11.82 -3.19 30.59
CA ILE A 593 -12.01 -4.25 31.60
C ILE A 593 -11.60 -5.57 30.96
N VAL A 594 -10.50 -6.15 31.39
CA VAL A 594 -9.96 -7.43 30.87
C VAL A 594 -10.33 -8.62 31.75
N GLY A 595 -10.93 -8.41 32.91
CA GLY A 595 -11.36 -9.47 33.82
C GLY A 595 -11.94 -8.95 35.13
N TRP A 596 -12.29 -9.86 36.02
CA TRP A 596 -12.81 -9.56 37.34
C TRP A 596 -12.04 -10.37 38.39
N LYS A 597 -11.63 -9.75 39.47
CA LYS A 597 -11.04 -10.41 40.61
C LYS A 597 -11.74 -9.91 41.88
N GLU A 598 -12.26 -10.85 42.67
CA GLU A 598 -12.97 -10.56 43.95
C GLU A 598 -14.09 -9.52 43.80
N GLY A 599 -14.84 -9.58 42.70
CA GLY A 599 -15.94 -8.65 42.40
C GLY A 599 -15.50 -7.25 41.93
N LYS A 600 -14.22 -7.03 41.70
CA LYS A 600 -13.68 -5.76 41.18
C LYS A 600 -13.15 -5.92 39.77
N PRO A 601 -13.40 -4.96 38.87
CA PRO A 601 -12.90 -5.02 37.50
C PRO A 601 -11.38 -4.84 37.44
N ILE A 602 -10.71 -5.64 36.64
CA ILE A 602 -9.30 -5.47 36.28
C ILE A 602 -9.24 -4.65 34.99
N TRP A 603 -8.55 -3.53 35.04
CA TRP A 603 -8.39 -2.61 33.93
C TRP A 603 -7.02 -2.78 33.28
N GLU A 604 -6.98 -2.82 31.97
CA GLU A 604 -5.75 -2.78 31.18
C GLU A 604 -5.82 -1.58 30.22
N ASP A 605 -4.80 -0.75 30.26
CA ASP A 605 -4.67 0.39 29.35
C ASP A 605 -4.14 -0.09 27.99
N LYS A 606 -4.94 0.02 26.95
CA LYS A 606 -4.50 -0.21 25.56
C LYS A 606 -4.37 1.12 24.84
N GLU A 607 -3.27 1.30 24.13
CA GLU A 607 -3.08 2.41 23.20
C GLU A 607 -3.69 2.03 21.85
N PHE A 608 -4.59 2.89 21.32
CA PHE A 608 -5.20 2.76 20.02
C PHE A 608 -4.82 3.95 19.13
#